data_0b12bb02022e2f7c97aafcae4c921680
#
_entry.id   0b12bb02022e2f7c97aafcae4c921680
#
_cell.length_a   1.000
_cell.length_b   1.000
_cell.length_c   1.000
_cell.angle_alpha   90.00
_cell.angle_beta   90.00
_cell.angle_gamma   90.00
#
_symmetry.space_group_name_H-M   'P 1'
#
loop_
_entity.id
_entity.type
_entity.pdbx_description
1 polymer ?
#
loop_
_entity_poly.entity_id
_entity_poly.type
_entity_poly.pdbx_seq_one_letter_code
_entity_poly.pdbx_strand_id
1 'polypeptide(L)'
;MKIYWNKENNSKNLIGQRVKELRTEKQQSQKALAEQLQLAGHDFNDLTILWIEQGTRFVPDYEVVAIAEFFRVSCEYLLGVSDQK
;
A
#
# COMPACT_ATOMS: atom_id res chain seq x y z
N MET A 1 -20.27 12.44 2.43
CA MET A 1 -19.80 11.53 1.38
C MET A 1 -19.43 10.18 1.98
N LYS A 2 -19.89 9.11 1.38
CA LYS A 2 -19.55 7.77 1.86
C LYS A 2 -18.60 7.13 0.89
N ILE A 3 -17.41 6.78 1.34
CA ILE A 3 -16.44 6.07 0.52
C ILE A 3 -15.99 4.85 1.28
N TYR A 4 -16.61 3.70 0.98
CA TYR A 4 -16.22 2.42 1.57
C TYR A 4 -15.32 1.64 0.64
N TRP A 5 -15.36 1.94 -0.66
CA TRP A 5 -14.43 1.39 -1.63
C TRP A 5 -14.44 2.27 -2.87
N ASN A 6 -13.40 2.14 -3.69
CA ASN A 6 -13.28 2.88 -4.94
C ASN A 6 -14.15 2.18 -5.99
N LYS A 7 -15.27 2.79 -6.35
CA LYS A 7 -16.22 2.20 -7.28
C LYS A 7 -15.71 2.14 -8.72
N GLU A 8 -14.77 3.02 -9.08
CA GLU A 8 -14.26 3.06 -10.45
C GLU A 8 -13.48 1.81 -10.80
N ASN A 9 -12.69 1.29 -9.88
CA ASN A 9 -11.90 0.07 -10.10
C ASN A 9 -12.27 -1.05 -9.14
N ASN A 10 -13.40 -0.90 -8.43
CA ASN A 10 -13.90 -1.89 -7.49
C ASN A 10 -12.89 -2.27 -6.39
N SER A 11 -12.07 -1.30 -6.00
CA SER A 11 -11.03 -1.51 -4.98
C SER A 11 -11.46 -0.90 -3.65
N LYS A 12 -11.09 -1.55 -2.55
CA LYS A 12 -11.36 -1.06 -1.20
C LYS A 12 -10.25 -0.14 -0.68
N ASN A 13 -9.27 0.17 -1.51
CA ASN A 13 -8.22 1.12 -1.15
C ASN A 13 -7.73 1.83 -2.41
N LEU A 14 -6.96 2.89 -2.20
CA LEU A 14 -6.41 3.68 -3.30
C LEU A 14 -4.94 3.38 -3.55
N ILE A 15 -4.28 2.63 -2.66
CA ILE A 15 -2.82 2.51 -2.67
C ILE A 15 -2.30 1.25 -3.33
N GLY A 16 -3.16 0.26 -3.56
CA GLY A 16 -2.72 -1.08 -3.99
C GLY A 16 -1.83 -1.08 -5.22
N GLN A 17 -2.21 -0.33 -6.25
CA GLN A 17 -1.45 -0.24 -7.49
C GLN A 17 -0.05 0.33 -7.25
N ARG A 18 0.03 1.44 -6.49
CA ARG A 18 1.31 2.09 -6.21
C ARG A 18 2.20 1.23 -5.32
N VAL A 19 1.60 0.52 -4.35
CA VAL A 19 2.35 -0.43 -3.51
C VAL A 19 2.99 -1.50 -4.38
N LYS A 20 2.23 -2.08 -5.31
CA LYS A 20 2.75 -3.09 -6.21
C LYS A 20 3.88 -2.54 -7.09
N GLU A 21 3.69 -1.35 -7.64
CA GLU A 21 4.71 -0.70 -8.48
C GLU A 21 5.98 -0.44 -7.69
N LEU A 22 5.87 0.12 -6.49
CA LEU A 22 7.03 0.42 -5.66
C LEU A 22 7.76 -0.86 -5.24
N ARG A 23 6.99 -1.89 -4.90
CA ARG A 23 7.55 -3.18 -4.50
C ARG A 23 8.33 -3.81 -5.67
N THR A 24 7.74 -3.81 -6.87
CA THR A 24 8.39 -4.42 -8.03
C THR A 24 9.60 -3.61 -8.48
N GLU A 25 9.58 -2.29 -8.32
CA GLU A 25 10.76 -1.46 -8.58
C GLU A 25 11.95 -1.87 -7.70
N LYS A 26 11.67 -2.27 -6.46
CA LYS A 26 12.69 -2.76 -5.54
C LYS A 26 13.00 -4.25 -5.73
N GLN A 27 12.35 -4.90 -6.67
CA GLN A 27 12.52 -6.32 -6.94
C GLN A 27 12.25 -7.20 -5.71
N GLN A 28 11.25 -6.81 -4.92
CA GLN A 28 10.87 -7.53 -3.71
C GLN A 28 9.62 -8.36 -3.96
N SER A 29 9.58 -9.56 -3.35
CA SER A 29 8.33 -10.33 -3.27
C SER A 29 7.40 -9.70 -2.24
N GLN A 30 6.13 -10.11 -2.25
CA GLN A 30 5.19 -9.68 -1.22
C GLN A 30 5.67 -10.08 0.18
N LYS A 31 6.22 -11.29 0.29
CA LYS A 31 6.76 -11.78 1.55
C LYS A 31 7.96 -10.95 2.01
N ALA A 32 8.88 -10.62 1.09
CA ALA A 32 10.05 -9.82 1.42
C ALA A 32 9.65 -8.43 1.91
N LEU A 33 8.68 -7.80 1.25
CA LEU A 33 8.17 -6.50 1.68
C LEU A 33 7.56 -6.60 3.09
N ALA A 34 6.73 -7.63 3.32
CA ALA A 34 6.11 -7.82 4.63
C ALA A 34 7.15 -7.99 5.72
N GLU A 35 8.18 -8.79 5.46
CA GLU A 35 9.26 -9.01 6.43
C GLU A 35 9.99 -7.71 6.78
N GLN A 36 10.25 -6.87 5.79
CA GLN A 36 10.93 -5.59 6.03
C GLN A 36 10.05 -4.61 6.78
N LEU A 37 8.75 -4.60 6.49
CA LEU A 37 7.82 -3.78 7.26
C LEU A 37 7.74 -4.24 8.72
N GLN A 38 7.77 -5.55 8.95
CA GLN A 38 7.81 -6.09 10.31
C GLN A 38 9.07 -5.65 11.05
N LEU A 39 10.21 -5.67 10.37
CA LEU A 39 11.48 -5.21 10.97
C LEU A 39 11.43 -3.72 11.29
N ALA A 40 10.66 -2.95 10.54
CA ALA A 40 10.47 -1.52 10.80
C ALA A 40 9.42 -1.25 11.89
N GLY A 41 8.85 -2.30 12.49
CA GLY A 41 7.89 -2.16 13.58
C GLY A 41 6.44 -2.19 13.16
N HIS A 42 6.15 -2.55 11.90
CA HIS A 42 4.78 -2.58 11.39
C HIS A 42 4.32 -4.02 11.19
N ASP A 43 3.12 -4.32 11.66
CA ASP A 43 2.60 -5.68 11.69
C ASP A 43 1.91 -6.04 10.35
N PHE A 44 2.73 -6.36 9.34
CA PHE A 44 2.25 -6.82 8.05
C PHE A 44 2.74 -8.24 7.80
N ASN A 45 1.91 -9.03 7.10
CA ASN A 45 2.35 -10.31 6.57
C ASN A 45 2.12 -10.33 5.06
N ASP A 46 2.54 -11.40 4.40
CA ASP A 46 2.44 -11.50 2.94
C ASP A 46 0.99 -11.46 2.44
N LEU A 47 0.05 -12.04 3.19
CA LEU A 47 -1.37 -11.99 2.83
C LEU A 47 -1.91 -10.57 2.92
N THR A 48 -1.48 -9.81 3.92
CA THR A 48 -1.87 -8.40 4.05
C THR A 48 -1.45 -7.62 2.80
N ILE A 49 -0.20 -7.80 2.37
CA ILE A 49 0.32 -7.14 1.17
C ILE A 49 -0.48 -7.57 -0.07
N LEU A 50 -0.72 -8.87 -0.20
CA LEU A 50 -1.50 -9.41 -1.33
C LEU A 50 -2.88 -8.75 -1.41
N TRP A 51 -3.59 -8.69 -0.27
CA TRP A 51 -4.94 -8.13 -0.25
C TRP A 51 -4.96 -6.62 -0.51
N ILE A 52 -3.93 -5.90 -0.07
CA ILE A 52 -3.79 -4.48 -0.39
C ILE A 52 -3.62 -4.32 -1.90
N GLU A 53 -2.72 -5.08 -2.51
CA GLU A 53 -2.44 -4.98 -3.94
C GLU A 53 -3.64 -5.41 -4.79
N GLN A 54 -4.41 -6.38 -4.33
CA GLN A 54 -5.62 -6.82 -5.02
C GLN A 54 -6.80 -5.87 -4.84
N GLY A 55 -6.72 -4.94 -3.88
CA GLY A 55 -7.80 -4.01 -3.60
C GLY A 55 -8.94 -4.63 -2.80
N THR A 56 -8.70 -5.77 -2.15
CA THR A 56 -9.74 -6.48 -1.38
C THR A 56 -9.72 -6.15 0.10
N ARG A 57 -8.81 -5.29 0.53
CA ARG A 57 -8.63 -4.92 1.93
C ARG A 57 -8.67 -3.41 2.09
N PHE A 58 -9.45 -2.93 3.05
CA PHE A 58 -9.37 -1.54 3.47
C PHE A 58 -8.03 -1.30 4.17
N VAL A 59 -7.47 -0.11 3.98
CA VAL A 59 -6.17 0.24 4.55
C VAL A 59 -6.37 1.47 5.43
N PRO A 60 -6.21 1.33 6.75
CA PRO A 60 -6.35 2.49 7.64
C PRO A 60 -5.24 3.51 7.39
N ASP A 61 -5.50 4.75 7.79
CA ASP A 61 -4.62 5.86 7.49
C ASP A 61 -3.20 5.67 8.06
N TYR A 62 -3.08 5.09 9.25
CA TYR A 62 -1.76 4.87 9.85
C TYR A 62 -0.93 3.85 9.06
N GLU A 63 -1.58 2.90 8.37
CA GLU A 63 -0.87 1.97 7.49
C GLU A 63 -0.42 2.67 6.21
N VAL A 64 -1.22 3.59 5.69
CA VAL A 64 -0.83 4.39 4.52
C VAL A 64 0.44 5.18 4.84
N VAL A 65 0.47 5.83 6.01
CA VAL A 65 1.65 6.58 6.45
C VAL A 65 2.86 5.66 6.59
N ALA A 66 2.69 4.50 7.22
CA ALA A 66 3.78 3.55 7.43
C ALA A 66 4.39 3.08 6.10
N ILE A 67 3.56 2.74 5.13
CA ILE A 67 4.01 2.27 3.83
C ILE A 67 4.69 3.40 3.06
N ALA A 68 4.12 4.61 3.10
CA ALA A 68 4.71 5.77 2.43
C ALA A 68 6.11 6.06 3.01
N GLU A 69 6.24 6.05 4.32
CA GLU A 69 7.53 6.27 4.98
C GLU A 69 8.55 5.19 4.61
N PHE A 70 8.10 3.94 4.58
CA PHE A 70 8.99 2.82 4.23
C PHE A 70 9.57 3.01 2.83
N PHE A 71 8.73 3.37 1.85
CA PHE A 71 9.18 3.58 0.47
C PHE A 71 9.76 4.97 0.25
N ARG A 72 9.72 5.85 1.25
CA ARG A 72 10.21 7.24 1.16
C ARG A 72 9.50 8.02 0.05
N VAL A 73 8.20 7.86 -0.01
CA VAL A 73 7.34 8.60 -0.93
C VAL A 73 6.32 9.38 -0.11
N SER A 74 5.67 10.36 -0.74
CA SER A 74 4.61 11.11 -0.06
C SER A 74 3.34 10.26 0.04
N CYS A 75 2.50 10.57 1.02
CA CYS A 75 1.19 9.93 1.11
C CYS A 75 0.34 10.27 -0.11
N GLU A 76 0.47 11.48 -0.65
CA GLU A 76 -0.25 11.90 -1.85
C GLU A 76 0.12 11.03 -3.04
N TYR A 77 1.40 10.71 -3.19
CA TYR A 77 1.82 9.81 -4.26
C TYR A 77 1.21 8.43 -4.07
N LEU A 78 1.31 7.90 -2.85
CA LEU A 78 0.80 6.56 -2.55
C LEU A 78 -0.71 6.48 -2.79
N LEU A 79 -1.44 7.55 -2.42
CA LEU A 79 -2.89 7.61 -2.58
C LEU A 79 -3.32 7.89 -4.03
N GLY A 80 -2.37 8.17 -4.91
CA GLY A 80 -2.68 8.41 -6.31
C GLY A 80 -3.17 9.81 -6.63
N VAL A 81 -3.05 10.76 -5.69
CA VAL A 81 -3.47 12.14 -5.91
C VAL A 81 -2.34 13.03 -6.39
N SER A 82 -1.13 12.48 -6.49
CA SER A 82 0.04 13.18 -7.02
C SER A 82 0.94 12.18 -7.73
N ASP A 83 1.61 12.63 -8.79
CA ASP A 83 2.61 11.81 -9.49
C ASP A 83 4.02 12.04 -8.95
N GLN A 84 4.16 12.90 -7.97
CA GLN A 84 5.47 13.21 -7.38
C GLN A 84 5.68 12.38 -6.12
N LYS A 85 6.73 11.58 -6.13
CA LYS A 85 7.10 10.78 -4.98
C LYS A 85 7.60 11.67 -3.85
#